data_1fa8f99378403565a03c7e0bbf03a513
#
_entry.id   1fa8f99378403565a03c7e0bbf03a513
#
_cell.length_a   1.000
_cell.length_b   1.000
_cell.length_c   1.000
_cell.angle_alpha   90.00
_cell.angle_beta   90.00
_cell.angle_gamma   90.00
#
_symmetry.space_group_name_H-M   'P 1'
#
loop_
_entity.id
_entity.type
_entity.pdbx_description
1 polymer ?
#
loop_
_entity_poly.entity_id
_entity_poly.type
_entity_poly.pdbx_seq_one_letter_code
_entity_poly.pdbx_strand_id
1 'polypeptide(L)'
;MTAKTFFPDRFWAPFAENIHGEIFKLVDNASNKVVIAAPRGWGKTSITMALMARYIMFELCPFIVYINKSETASIMQTENLKRELVSNKVIRSFFGPVKTRSAKDDEIEEQFSKKAWVAYNTFVLPRGAGQQVRGILFKNDRPGLIIIDDLEDKKKVLNEDLRKELKEWFYADVLECIPQLHMNWKIIYIDTLKHEDALLQHLLNSPDWDSIRLESCDDNFNSTAPEFVSNEIIKKKWEAAVRAGETDTFYQENRNLPISSKDATFQVSHFRYYNLGNTTSFRQGIDLPLFDVELQNDQNVENVVLLDPAKTTNVSSAESAIVGVGIDIVNARLMVRDAISAKLKPDQVYEETFGMARRLNAKVIGAEVTSLNEFIKQPMKNYMFRTGLFYELVWLNTRGGMKKELRVKALAPYYRGGFIYHNAACPTIKQLEQQLLFFPRSALWDLMDALAYIVELMELGNRYFGPEQIPASIEDEYKELQYEKPIDHWRIMQ
;
A
#
# COMPACT_ATOMS: atom_id res chain seq x y z
N MET A 1 29.03 2.31 -3.38
CA MET A 1 30.44 2.37 -3.01
C MET A 1 30.73 3.50 -2.04
N THR A 2 30.47 4.78 -2.34
CA THR A 2 30.74 5.97 -1.50
C THR A 2 30.28 5.82 -0.03
N ALA A 3 29.06 5.34 0.20
CA ALA A 3 28.48 5.23 1.54
C ALA A 3 29.30 4.31 2.48
N LYS A 4 29.66 3.11 2.07
CA LYS A 4 30.44 2.17 2.89
C LYS A 4 31.90 2.59 3.04
N THR A 5 32.47 3.22 2.01
CA THR A 5 33.86 3.64 2.02
C THR A 5 34.10 4.80 3.00
N PHE A 6 33.24 5.79 2.98
CA PHE A 6 33.44 7.02 3.76
C PHE A 6 32.65 7.06 5.06
N PHE A 7 31.60 6.25 5.22
CA PHE A 7 30.73 6.24 6.39
C PHE A 7 30.52 4.81 6.95
N PRO A 8 31.58 4.01 7.21
CA PRO A 8 31.46 2.62 7.62
C PRO A 8 30.65 2.46 8.91
N ASP A 9 30.81 3.35 9.87
CA ASP A 9 30.12 3.32 11.17
C ASP A 9 28.60 3.58 11.02
N ARG A 10 28.21 4.36 10.03
CA ARG A 10 26.80 4.62 9.72
C ARG A 10 26.15 3.48 8.92
N PHE A 11 26.93 2.82 8.08
CA PHE A 11 26.50 1.73 7.20
C PHE A 11 27.13 0.40 7.63
N TRP A 12 27.11 0.12 8.94
CA TRP A 12 27.62 -1.13 9.52
C TRP A 12 26.79 -2.36 9.10
N ALA A 13 25.46 -2.19 8.92
CA ALA A 13 24.58 -3.25 8.46
C ALA A 13 24.79 -3.59 6.97
N PRO A 14 24.48 -4.80 6.54
CA PRO A 14 24.48 -5.16 5.13
C PRO A 14 23.57 -4.23 4.31
N PHE A 15 23.99 -3.89 3.08
CA PHE A 15 23.08 -3.28 2.13
C PHE A 15 22.13 -4.35 1.58
N ALA A 16 20.85 -4.09 1.69
CA ALA A 16 19.81 -4.87 1.04
C ALA A 16 19.69 -4.42 -0.42
N GLU A 17 19.95 -5.30 -1.37
CA GLU A 17 19.90 -4.98 -2.79
C GLU A 17 18.49 -4.56 -3.20
N ASN A 18 17.47 -5.27 -2.72
CA ASN A 18 16.05 -5.03 -3.05
C ASN A 18 15.48 -3.72 -2.48
N ILE A 19 16.17 -3.05 -1.57
CA ILE A 19 15.74 -1.77 -0.99
C ILE A 19 16.79 -0.70 -1.25
N HIS A 20 17.98 -0.84 -0.64
CA HIS A 20 19.03 0.18 -0.73
C HIS A 20 19.62 0.23 -2.14
N GLY A 21 19.82 -0.94 -2.78
CA GLY A 21 20.31 -1.05 -4.14
C GLY A 21 19.36 -0.39 -5.13
N GLU A 22 18.05 -0.65 -5.00
CA GLU A 22 17.04 -0.04 -5.86
C GLU A 22 16.95 1.48 -5.70
N ILE A 23 17.09 2.00 -4.47
CA ILE A 23 17.13 3.45 -4.23
C ILE A 23 18.33 4.08 -4.97
N PHE A 24 19.52 3.51 -4.81
CA PHE A 24 20.73 4.07 -5.47
C PHE A 24 20.64 3.94 -6.99
N LYS A 25 20.19 2.81 -7.52
CA LYS A 25 19.97 2.61 -8.96
C LYS A 25 19.00 3.63 -9.52
N LEU A 26 17.87 3.85 -8.83
CA LEU A 26 16.88 4.83 -9.25
C LEU A 26 17.49 6.23 -9.28
N VAL A 27 18.17 6.66 -8.20
CA VAL A 27 18.80 8.00 -8.13
C VAL A 27 19.87 8.19 -9.19
N ASP A 28 20.68 7.17 -9.48
CA ASP A 28 21.77 7.27 -10.47
C ASP A 28 21.25 7.26 -11.92
N ASN A 29 20.19 6.50 -12.22
CA ASN A 29 19.66 6.31 -13.57
C ASN A 29 18.48 7.22 -13.92
N ALA A 30 17.82 7.79 -12.91
CA ALA A 30 16.65 8.62 -13.09
C ALA A 30 16.98 9.96 -13.77
N SER A 31 15.96 10.55 -14.34
CA SER A 31 15.94 11.92 -14.79
C SER A 31 16.18 12.93 -13.62
N ASN A 32 15.64 14.10 -13.71
CA ASN A 32 15.88 15.14 -12.70
C ASN A 32 14.98 15.03 -11.46
N LYS A 33 13.86 14.29 -11.54
CA LYS A 33 12.85 14.21 -10.46
C LYS A 33 12.69 12.77 -9.98
N VAL A 34 13.05 12.52 -8.74
CA VAL A 34 13.00 11.19 -8.11
C VAL A 34 12.12 11.22 -6.87
N VAL A 35 11.19 10.29 -6.78
CA VAL A 35 10.33 10.12 -5.61
C VAL A 35 10.37 8.68 -5.11
N ILE A 36 10.57 8.52 -3.81
CA ILE A 36 10.80 7.23 -3.15
C ILE A 36 9.90 7.11 -1.93
N ALA A 37 9.00 6.15 -1.92
CA ALA A 37 8.34 5.70 -0.72
C ALA A 37 9.11 4.51 -0.14
N ALA A 38 9.68 4.66 1.05
CA ALA A 38 10.46 3.60 1.69
C ALA A 38 10.01 3.36 3.14
N PRO A 39 10.10 2.10 3.66
CA PRO A 39 9.62 1.75 4.98
C PRO A 39 10.35 2.48 6.09
N ARG A 40 9.72 2.60 7.25
CA ARG A 40 10.36 3.21 8.42
C ARG A 40 11.46 2.32 9.00
N GLY A 41 12.58 2.95 9.40
CA GLY A 41 13.71 2.23 9.99
C GLY A 41 14.64 1.57 8.98
N TRP A 42 14.44 1.80 7.68
CA TRP A 42 15.26 1.24 6.60
C TRP A 42 16.34 2.20 6.08
N GLY A 43 16.81 3.10 6.92
CA GLY A 43 17.98 3.93 6.65
C GLY A 43 17.78 5.10 5.69
N LYS A 44 16.53 5.55 5.41
CA LYS A 44 16.24 6.68 4.50
C LYS A 44 17.17 7.88 4.71
N THR A 45 17.15 8.43 5.91
CA THR A 45 18.00 9.59 6.25
C THR A 45 19.49 9.31 6.11
N SER A 46 19.95 8.10 6.40
CA SER A 46 21.35 7.73 6.17
C SER A 46 21.71 7.73 4.69
N ILE A 47 20.79 7.24 3.84
CA ILE A 47 20.95 7.24 2.38
C ILE A 47 20.98 8.68 1.85
N THR A 48 20.03 9.53 2.26
CA THR A 48 19.99 10.93 1.83
C THR A 48 21.25 11.70 2.27
N MET A 49 21.78 11.43 3.47
CA MET A 49 23.03 12.00 3.93
C MET A 49 24.23 11.53 3.11
N ALA A 50 24.29 10.25 2.74
CA ALA A 50 25.35 9.72 1.89
C ALA A 50 25.31 10.28 0.46
N LEU A 51 24.10 10.47 -0.10
CA LEU A 51 23.91 11.14 -1.38
C LEU A 51 24.36 12.60 -1.31
N MET A 52 23.93 13.34 -0.28
CA MET A 52 24.35 14.73 -0.08
C MET A 52 25.87 14.84 0.09
N ALA A 53 26.47 13.96 0.89
CA ALA A 53 27.93 13.90 1.06
C ALA A 53 28.66 13.66 -0.27
N ARG A 54 28.15 12.75 -1.11
CA ARG A 54 28.71 12.52 -2.46
C ARG A 54 28.70 13.81 -3.30
N TYR A 55 27.57 14.53 -3.31
CA TYR A 55 27.48 15.79 -4.06
C TYR A 55 28.47 16.84 -3.55
N ILE A 56 28.64 16.92 -2.21
CA ILE A 56 29.56 17.86 -1.58
C ILE A 56 31.02 17.49 -1.85
N MET A 57 31.42 16.24 -1.57
CA MET A 57 32.82 15.78 -1.69
C MET A 57 33.34 15.80 -3.13
N PHE A 58 32.47 15.53 -4.10
CA PHE A 58 32.83 15.50 -5.52
C PHE A 58 32.44 16.82 -6.25
N GLU A 59 31.98 17.83 -5.52
CA GLU A 59 31.61 19.16 -6.04
C GLU A 59 30.64 19.07 -7.23
N LEU A 60 29.65 18.16 -7.15
CA LEU A 60 28.73 17.89 -8.25
C LEU A 60 27.72 19.01 -8.50
N CYS A 61 27.48 19.87 -7.51
CA CYS A 61 26.71 21.10 -7.67
C CYS A 61 27.13 22.14 -6.62
N PRO A 62 27.04 23.44 -6.92
CA PRO A 62 27.46 24.52 -6.00
C PRO A 62 26.48 24.77 -4.86
N PHE A 63 25.21 24.34 -4.98
CA PHE A 63 24.17 24.67 -4.01
C PHE A 63 23.21 23.51 -3.79
N ILE A 64 23.02 23.12 -2.52
CA ILE A 64 22.13 22.07 -2.07
C ILE A 64 21.09 22.64 -1.10
N VAL A 65 19.82 22.37 -1.31
CA VAL A 65 18.75 22.59 -0.33
C VAL A 65 18.34 21.26 0.26
N TYR A 66 18.35 21.17 1.60
CA TYR A 66 17.84 20.02 2.33
C TYR A 66 16.58 20.38 3.10
N ILE A 67 15.50 19.69 2.81
CA ILE A 67 14.16 19.98 3.35
C ILE A 67 13.70 18.81 4.22
N ASN A 68 13.14 19.12 5.39
CA ASN A 68 12.49 18.17 6.28
C ASN A 68 11.19 18.79 6.82
N LYS A 69 10.38 18.04 7.57
CA LYS A 69 9.12 18.52 8.18
C LYS A 69 9.25 19.78 9.04
N SER A 70 10.43 20.07 9.56
CA SER A 70 10.73 21.29 10.32
C SER A 70 12.15 21.78 10.11
N GLU A 71 12.38 23.09 10.27
CA GLU A 71 13.72 23.68 10.19
C GLU A 71 14.69 23.05 11.21
N THR A 72 14.22 22.83 12.43
CA THR A 72 15.04 22.20 13.48
C THR A 72 15.52 20.81 13.08
N ALA A 73 14.64 19.98 12.47
CA ALA A 73 15.02 18.67 12.00
C ALA A 73 16.02 18.74 10.84
N SER A 74 15.81 19.66 9.90
CA SER A 74 16.75 19.89 8.78
C SER A 74 18.13 20.32 9.28
N ILE A 75 18.17 21.26 10.20
CA ILE A 75 19.43 21.73 10.81
C ILE A 75 20.14 20.58 11.52
N MET A 76 19.42 19.78 12.30
CA MET A 76 20.02 18.67 13.05
C MET A 76 20.67 17.66 12.11
N GLN A 77 20.01 17.29 11.02
CA GLN A 77 20.56 16.32 10.07
C GLN A 77 21.76 16.89 9.30
N THR A 78 21.66 18.11 8.81
CA THR A 78 22.77 18.74 8.08
C THR A 78 23.97 19.06 8.98
N GLU A 79 23.77 19.40 10.27
CA GLU A 79 24.83 19.54 11.26
C GLU A 79 25.54 18.21 11.53
N ASN A 80 24.80 17.09 11.61
CA ASN A 80 25.41 15.78 11.76
C ASN A 80 26.34 15.46 10.57
N LEU A 81 25.86 15.73 9.34
CA LEU A 81 26.73 15.55 8.16
C LEU A 81 27.93 16.49 8.18
N LYS A 82 27.73 17.77 8.49
CA LYS A 82 28.81 18.75 8.58
C LYS A 82 29.92 18.30 9.57
N ARG A 83 29.51 17.83 10.76
CA ARG A 83 30.46 17.31 11.76
C ARG A 83 31.25 16.11 11.22
N GLU A 84 30.55 15.22 10.53
CA GLU A 84 31.19 14.05 9.91
C GLU A 84 32.19 14.44 8.85
N LEU A 85 31.86 15.34 7.93
CA LEU A 85 32.80 15.85 6.92
C LEU A 85 34.04 16.50 7.54
N VAL A 86 33.86 17.20 8.65
CA VAL A 86 34.99 17.86 9.36
C VAL A 86 35.88 16.87 10.13
N SER A 87 35.27 15.85 10.78
CA SER A 87 36.01 14.97 11.71
C SER A 87 36.49 13.66 11.08
N ASN A 88 35.88 13.21 10.01
CA ASN A 88 36.16 11.91 9.40
C ASN A 88 37.55 11.89 8.76
N LYS A 89 38.43 11.06 9.32
CA LYS A 89 39.85 10.97 8.88
C LYS A 89 39.98 10.46 7.46
N VAL A 90 39.09 9.52 7.03
CA VAL A 90 39.13 8.97 5.68
C VAL A 90 38.75 10.05 4.67
N ILE A 91 37.67 10.79 4.91
CA ILE A 91 37.26 11.90 4.03
C ILE A 91 38.37 12.93 3.93
N ARG A 92 38.95 13.31 5.06
CA ARG A 92 40.06 14.31 5.09
C ARG A 92 41.30 13.83 4.34
N SER A 93 41.60 12.53 4.34
CA SER A 93 42.77 12.01 3.62
C SER A 93 42.57 12.02 2.09
N PHE A 94 41.34 11.89 1.61
CA PHE A 94 41.04 11.90 0.17
C PHE A 94 40.75 13.30 -0.37
N PHE A 95 40.02 14.13 0.38
CA PHE A 95 39.47 15.40 -0.11
C PHE A 95 40.13 16.63 0.62
N GLY A 96 40.97 16.40 1.57
CA GLY A 96 41.55 17.47 2.37
C GLY A 96 40.64 18.01 3.49
N PRO A 97 41.05 19.03 4.23
CA PRO A 97 40.21 19.64 5.25
C PRO A 97 39.08 20.47 4.61
N VAL A 98 37.85 20.40 5.19
CA VAL A 98 36.69 21.16 4.76
C VAL A 98 36.93 22.68 4.76
N LYS A 99 37.71 23.18 5.73
CA LYS A 99 38.16 24.56 5.77
C LYS A 99 39.68 24.59 5.57
N THR A 100 40.12 25.24 4.54
CA THR A 100 41.52 25.71 4.43
C THR A 100 41.64 27.03 5.20
N ARG A 101 42.52 27.12 6.18
CA ARG A 101 42.83 28.39 6.80
C ARG A 101 43.53 29.29 5.78
N SER A 102 42.77 30.01 5.01
CA SER A 102 43.26 31.17 4.29
C SER A 102 43.17 32.38 5.23
N ALA A 103 44.29 33.03 5.48
CA ALA A 103 44.42 34.13 6.41
C ALA A 103 43.73 35.45 5.95
N LYS A 104 42.82 35.40 5.01
CA LYS A 104 42.18 36.59 4.38
C LYS A 104 40.67 36.60 4.30
N ASP A 105 39.98 35.60 4.84
CA ASP A 105 38.53 35.47 4.56
C ASP A 105 37.70 35.56 5.85
N ASP A 106 37.50 36.79 6.35
CA ASP A 106 36.47 37.09 7.37
C ASP A 106 35.05 36.78 6.88
N GLU A 107 34.81 36.68 5.55
CA GLU A 107 33.55 36.30 4.94
C GLU A 107 33.16 34.82 5.11
N ILE A 108 34.13 33.93 5.45
CA ILE A 108 33.89 32.48 5.55
C ILE A 108 33.23 32.09 6.88
N GLU A 109 33.37 32.86 7.94
CA GLU A 109 32.79 32.53 9.24
C GLU A 109 31.27 32.62 9.26
N GLU A 110 30.67 33.56 8.54
CA GLU A 110 29.20 33.69 8.40
C GLU A 110 28.59 32.50 7.64
N GLN A 111 29.31 31.89 6.70
CA GLN A 111 28.84 30.75 5.90
C GLN A 111 29.02 29.37 6.54
N PHE A 112 29.43 29.32 7.81
CA PHE A 112 29.57 28.04 8.54
C PHE A 112 28.67 27.97 9.78
N SER A 113 27.50 28.57 9.69
CA SER A 113 26.50 28.56 10.76
C SER A 113 25.69 27.25 10.78
N LYS A 114 24.83 27.09 11.78
CA LYS A 114 23.87 25.96 11.81
C LYS A 114 22.79 26.09 10.74
N LYS A 115 22.44 27.33 10.35
CA LYS A 115 21.37 27.62 9.40
C LYS A 115 21.80 27.56 7.93
N ALA A 116 23.12 27.69 7.69
CA ALA A 116 23.69 27.59 6.35
C ALA A 116 25.18 27.42 6.45
N TRP A 117 25.81 26.62 5.59
CA TRP A 117 27.21 26.32 5.61
C TRP A 117 27.79 25.93 4.24
N VAL A 118 29.08 26.11 4.05
CA VAL A 118 29.80 25.72 2.83
C VAL A 118 30.81 24.64 3.16
N ALA A 119 30.92 23.60 2.36
CA ALA A 119 31.98 22.61 2.41
C ALA A 119 32.39 22.22 0.98
N TYR A 120 33.69 22.14 0.70
CA TYR A 120 34.22 21.81 -0.64
C TYR A 120 33.50 22.60 -1.76
N ASN A 121 33.40 23.92 -1.62
CA ASN A 121 32.68 24.84 -2.55
C ASN A 121 31.18 24.65 -2.70
N THR A 122 30.56 23.69 -1.98
CA THR A 122 29.13 23.45 -2.01
C THR A 122 28.45 24.13 -0.81
N PHE A 123 27.47 24.99 -1.11
CA PHE A 123 26.60 25.62 -0.11
C PHE A 123 25.47 24.72 0.26
N VAL A 124 25.19 24.53 1.54
CA VAL A 124 24.12 23.71 2.08
C VAL A 124 23.14 24.57 2.87
N LEU A 125 21.89 24.52 2.50
CA LEU A 125 20.81 25.29 3.08
C LEU A 125 19.72 24.39 3.64
N PRO A 126 19.62 24.16 4.97
CA PRO A 126 18.52 23.46 5.59
C PRO A 126 17.25 24.32 5.61
N ARG A 127 16.09 23.70 5.32
CA ARG A 127 14.76 24.32 5.36
C ARG A 127 13.74 23.38 5.97
N GLY A 128 12.72 23.94 6.60
CA GLY A 128 11.51 23.23 7.01
C GLY A 128 10.40 23.35 5.98
N ALA A 129 9.40 22.46 6.09
CA ALA A 129 8.17 22.56 5.30
C ALA A 129 7.52 23.95 5.44
N GLY A 130 7.07 24.55 4.33
CA GLY A 130 6.46 25.87 4.29
C GLY A 130 7.42 27.05 4.32
N GLN A 131 8.73 26.82 4.51
CA GLN A 131 9.71 27.92 4.48
C GLN A 131 10.05 28.37 3.05
N GLN A 132 10.45 29.63 2.93
CA GLN A 132 10.89 30.17 1.65
C GLN A 132 12.12 29.44 1.12
N VAL A 133 12.01 28.93 -0.09
CA VAL A 133 13.09 28.32 -0.87
C VAL A 133 13.34 29.12 -2.13
N ARG A 134 12.27 29.63 -2.72
CA ARG A 134 12.29 30.40 -3.96
C ARG A 134 13.05 31.73 -3.79
N GLY A 135 13.81 32.12 -4.82
CA GLY A 135 14.56 33.38 -4.87
C GLY A 135 15.89 33.37 -4.13
N ILE A 136 16.30 32.25 -3.52
CA ILE A 136 17.59 32.13 -2.86
C ILE A 136 18.65 31.73 -3.90
N LEU A 137 19.74 32.47 -3.91
CA LEU A 137 20.90 32.24 -4.78
C LEU A 137 22.17 32.11 -3.92
N PHE A 138 23.08 31.30 -4.38
CA PHE A 138 24.46 31.25 -3.86
C PHE A 138 25.43 31.51 -5.02
N LYS A 139 26.22 32.60 -4.95
CA LYS A 139 27.12 33.01 -6.04
C LYS A 139 26.46 33.02 -7.43
N ASN A 140 25.23 33.50 -7.53
CA ASN A 140 24.40 33.50 -8.74
C ASN A 140 23.81 32.14 -9.17
N ASP A 141 24.13 31.04 -8.48
CA ASP A 141 23.59 29.72 -8.77
C ASP A 141 22.29 29.46 -8.00
N ARG A 142 21.35 28.79 -8.67
CA ARG A 142 20.17 28.17 -8.08
C ARG A 142 20.52 26.79 -7.54
N PRO A 143 19.66 26.20 -6.67
CA PRO A 143 19.91 24.84 -6.17
C PRO A 143 20.08 23.83 -7.30
N GLY A 144 21.25 23.16 -7.34
CA GLY A 144 21.49 22.05 -8.25
C GLY A 144 21.03 20.69 -7.67
N LEU A 145 20.85 20.62 -6.34
CA LEU A 145 20.29 19.46 -5.66
C LEU A 145 19.28 19.90 -4.60
N ILE A 146 18.10 19.31 -4.62
CA ILE A 146 17.09 19.45 -3.57
C ILE A 146 16.85 18.04 -3.00
N ILE A 147 17.14 17.86 -1.71
CA ILE A 147 16.80 16.62 -0.98
C ILE A 147 15.66 16.91 -0.03
N ILE A 148 14.61 16.12 -0.13
CA ILE A 148 13.43 16.21 0.72
C ILE A 148 13.32 14.88 1.48
N ASP A 149 13.48 14.95 2.81
CA ASP A 149 13.52 13.78 3.68
C ASP A 149 12.52 13.95 4.84
N ASP A 150 11.57 13.01 4.97
CA ASP A 150 10.52 13.01 5.99
C ASP A 150 9.77 14.36 6.08
N LEU A 151 9.25 14.83 4.94
CA LEU A 151 8.59 16.13 4.81
C LEU A 151 7.24 16.17 5.49
N GLU A 152 6.44 15.12 5.32
CA GLU A 152 5.06 15.09 5.76
C GLU A 152 4.95 14.68 7.24
N ASP A 153 4.30 15.53 8.05
CA ASP A 153 4.03 15.23 9.47
C ASP A 153 2.77 14.37 9.60
N LYS A 154 2.83 13.29 10.43
CA LYS A 154 1.71 12.35 10.61
C LYS A 154 0.41 13.01 11.09
N LYS A 155 0.49 14.08 11.91
CA LYS A 155 -0.71 14.77 12.39
C LYS A 155 -1.25 15.76 11.36
N LYS A 156 -0.35 16.48 10.68
CA LYS A 156 -0.75 17.46 9.66
C LYS A 156 -1.35 16.79 8.43
N VAL A 157 -0.84 15.63 8.03
CA VAL A 157 -1.32 14.90 6.86
C VAL A 157 -2.77 14.40 6.98
N LEU A 158 -3.32 14.33 8.20
CA LEU A 158 -4.74 13.99 8.43
C LEU A 158 -5.68 15.17 8.15
N ASN A 159 -5.18 16.40 8.10
CA ASN A 159 -5.96 17.60 7.82
C ASN A 159 -5.87 17.92 6.32
N GLU A 160 -7.02 18.04 5.66
CA GLU A 160 -7.11 18.27 4.20
C GLU A 160 -6.52 19.63 3.80
N ASP A 161 -6.83 20.69 4.56
CA ASP A 161 -6.34 22.05 4.26
C ASP A 161 -4.80 22.10 4.37
N LEU A 162 -4.23 21.46 5.40
CA LEU A 162 -2.76 21.41 5.57
C LEU A 162 -2.09 20.57 4.47
N ARG A 163 -2.75 19.52 3.96
CA ARG A 163 -2.24 18.77 2.81
C ARG A 163 -2.25 19.64 1.55
N LYS A 164 -3.33 20.39 1.34
CA LYS A 164 -3.46 21.32 0.20
C LYS A 164 -2.40 22.43 0.26
N GLU A 165 -2.25 23.08 1.41
CA GLU A 165 -1.22 24.09 1.65
C GLU A 165 0.18 23.58 1.37
N LEU A 166 0.51 22.35 1.83
CA LEU A 166 1.80 21.72 1.59
C LEU A 166 2.03 21.47 0.08
N LYS A 167 1.02 21.01 -0.64
CA LYS A 167 1.08 20.79 -2.09
C LYS A 167 1.29 22.10 -2.82
N GLU A 168 0.51 23.15 -2.50
CA GLU A 168 0.64 24.48 -3.10
C GLU A 168 2.05 25.04 -2.89
N TRP A 169 2.56 25.00 -1.66
CA TRP A 169 3.93 25.43 -1.37
C TRP A 169 4.96 24.62 -2.16
N PHE A 170 4.82 23.31 -2.24
CA PHE A 170 5.75 22.45 -2.97
C PHE A 170 5.82 22.81 -4.45
N TYR A 171 4.66 22.99 -5.10
CA TYR A 171 4.60 23.33 -6.51
C TYR A 171 5.03 24.78 -6.78
N ALA A 172 4.63 25.75 -5.95
CA ALA A 172 4.89 27.15 -6.16
C ALA A 172 6.31 27.60 -5.75
N ASP A 173 6.86 27.00 -4.71
CA ASP A 173 8.14 27.44 -4.14
C ASP A 173 9.28 26.46 -4.38
N VAL A 174 9.07 25.15 -4.14
CA VAL A 174 10.16 24.17 -4.24
C VAL A 174 10.47 23.86 -5.71
N LEU A 175 9.47 23.58 -6.54
CA LEU A 175 9.71 23.28 -7.95
C LEU A 175 10.17 24.50 -8.74
N GLU A 176 9.75 25.70 -8.38
CA GLU A 176 10.13 26.93 -9.07
C GLU A 176 11.50 27.48 -8.68
N CYS A 177 12.19 26.89 -7.67
CA CYS A 177 13.53 27.33 -7.30
C CYS A 177 14.64 26.70 -8.13
N ILE A 178 14.34 25.67 -8.94
CA ILE A 178 15.32 24.98 -9.80
C ILE A 178 15.81 25.85 -10.95
N PRO A 179 17.02 25.61 -11.50
CA PRO A 179 17.52 26.30 -12.69
C PRO A 179 16.72 25.89 -13.92
N GLN A 180 16.14 26.87 -14.62
CA GLN A 180 15.39 26.58 -15.86
C GLN A 180 16.31 26.45 -17.10
N LEU A 181 17.49 27.08 -17.06
CA LEU A 181 18.41 27.13 -18.21
C LEU A 181 19.48 26.02 -18.20
N HIS A 182 19.70 25.37 -17.06
CA HIS A 182 20.69 24.32 -16.89
C HIS A 182 20.01 22.98 -16.62
N MET A 183 20.43 21.93 -17.36
CA MET A 183 19.86 20.58 -17.23
C MET A 183 20.41 19.79 -16.03
N ASN A 184 21.49 20.27 -15.39
CA ASN A 184 22.16 19.54 -14.29
C ASN A 184 21.59 19.92 -12.93
N TRP A 185 20.34 19.53 -12.66
CA TRP A 185 19.76 19.63 -11.32
C TRP A 185 19.02 18.33 -10.99
N LYS A 186 18.81 18.07 -9.72
CA LYS A 186 18.06 16.90 -9.26
C LYS A 186 17.23 17.21 -8.01
N ILE A 187 16.02 16.71 -7.98
CA ILE A 187 15.14 16.68 -6.80
C ILE A 187 14.98 15.22 -6.37
N ILE A 188 15.27 14.93 -5.11
CA ILE A 188 15.10 13.61 -4.52
C ILE A 188 14.15 13.75 -3.34
N TYR A 189 12.95 13.19 -3.46
CA TYR A 189 11.99 13.15 -2.36
C TYR A 189 11.88 11.71 -1.84
N ILE A 190 12.23 11.51 -0.58
CA ILE A 190 12.15 10.23 0.11
C ILE A 190 11.36 10.39 1.41
N ASP A 191 10.32 9.58 1.59
CA ASP A 191 9.52 9.57 2.80
C ASP A 191 8.88 8.18 3.01
N THR A 192 8.11 8.04 4.09
CA THR A 192 7.16 6.94 4.30
C THR A 192 5.76 7.44 3.98
N LEU A 193 4.99 6.69 3.23
CA LEU A 193 3.64 7.10 2.83
C LEU A 193 2.69 7.10 4.03
N LYS A 194 2.12 8.26 4.35
CA LYS A 194 1.33 8.49 5.57
C LYS A 194 -0.16 8.67 5.33
N HIS A 195 -0.56 9.02 4.09
CA HIS A 195 -1.95 9.22 3.70
C HIS A 195 -2.10 9.02 2.19
N GLU A 196 -3.26 8.57 1.77
CA GLU A 196 -3.58 8.31 0.36
C GLU A 196 -3.62 9.56 -0.52
N ASP A 197 -3.99 10.71 0.08
CA ASP A 197 -3.96 12.04 -0.55
C ASP A 197 -2.74 12.84 -0.09
N ALA A 198 -1.65 12.17 0.29
CA ALA A 198 -0.37 12.78 0.60
C ALA A 198 0.31 13.35 -0.64
N LEU A 199 1.16 14.37 -0.49
CA LEU A 199 2.00 14.86 -1.57
C LEU A 199 2.86 13.75 -2.16
N LEU A 200 3.46 12.92 -1.29
CA LEU A 200 4.24 11.74 -1.71
C LEU A 200 3.44 10.83 -2.66
N GLN A 201 2.18 10.51 -2.33
CA GLN A 201 1.33 9.67 -3.18
C GLN A 201 1.02 10.31 -4.53
N HIS A 202 0.79 11.62 -4.56
CA HIS A 202 0.60 12.34 -5.80
C HIS A 202 1.81 12.24 -6.73
N LEU A 203 3.01 12.42 -6.17
CA LEU A 203 4.24 12.34 -6.94
C LEU A 203 4.56 10.91 -7.40
N LEU A 204 4.28 9.90 -6.57
CA LEU A 204 4.42 8.49 -6.96
C LEU A 204 3.54 8.10 -8.15
N ASN A 205 2.39 8.74 -8.31
CA ASN A 205 1.46 8.50 -9.40
C ASN A 205 1.70 9.41 -10.61
N SER A 206 2.60 10.38 -10.51
CA SER A 206 2.88 11.33 -11.57
C SER A 206 3.84 10.74 -12.61
N PRO A 207 3.52 10.80 -13.92
CA PRO A 207 4.41 10.35 -14.98
C PRO A 207 5.68 11.21 -15.13
N ASP A 208 5.71 12.40 -14.53
CA ASP A 208 6.86 13.32 -14.58
C ASP A 208 7.95 12.99 -13.56
N TRP A 209 7.73 11.97 -12.73
CA TRP A 209 8.64 11.56 -11.67
C TRP A 209 9.07 10.10 -11.84
N ASP A 210 10.37 9.87 -11.76
CA ASP A 210 10.90 8.51 -11.61
C ASP A 210 10.60 8.04 -10.19
N SER A 211 9.73 7.04 -10.06
CA SER A 211 9.13 6.67 -8.79
C SER A 211 9.38 5.22 -8.39
N ILE A 212 9.53 4.96 -7.08
CA ILE A 212 9.52 3.62 -6.52
C ILE A 212 8.81 3.59 -5.17
N ARG A 213 8.02 2.54 -4.96
CA ARG A 213 7.43 2.20 -3.67
C ARG A 213 8.07 0.90 -3.17
N LEU A 214 8.69 0.96 -2.01
CA LEU A 214 9.38 -0.14 -1.37
C LEU A 214 8.60 -0.59 -0.12
N GLU A 215 8.54 -1.90 0.08
CA GLU A 215 7.89 -2.52 1.23
C GLU A 215 8.91 -3.32 2.03
N SER A 216 8.74 -3.40 3.36
CA SER A 216 9.62 -4.19 4.21
C SER A 216 9.30 -5.68 4.21
N CYS A 217 8.12 -6.06 3.75
CA CYS A 217 7.68 -7.45 3.69
C CYS A 217 6.64 -7.66 2.59
N ASP A 218 6.55 -8.92 2.17
CA ASP A 218 5.49 -9.41 1.28
C ASP A 218 4.15 -9.62 2.02
N ASP A 219 3.16 -10.14 1.31
CA ASP A 219 1.81 -10.44 1.84
C ASP A 219 1.80 -11.56 2.89
N ASN A 220 2.84 -12.37 2.93
CA ASN A 220 3.04 -13.42 3.93
C ASN A 220 3.87 -12.96 5.13
N PHE A 221 4.15 -11.64 5.21
CA PHE A 221 5.01 -11.03 6.21
C PHE A 221 6.43 -11.59 6.22
N ASN A 222 6.93 -12.07 5.08
CA ASN A 222 8.34 -12.36 4.91
C ASN A 222 9.06 -11.08 4.52
N SER A 223 10.25 -10.86 5.10
CA SER A 223 11.07 -9.69 4.78
C SER A 223 11.46 -9.65 3.30
N THR A 224 11.34 -8.51 2.69
CA THR A 224 11.85 -8.25 1.32
C THR A 224 13.38 -8.19 1.26
N ALA A 225 14.03 -8.03 2.41
CA ALA A 225 15.49 -7.98 2.55
C ALA A 225 15.93 -8.62 3.88
N PRO A 226 15.87 -9.97 3.98
CA PRO A 226 16.14 -10.70 5.23
C PRO A 226 17.59 -10.54 5.73
N GLU A 227 18.52 -10.17 4.87
CA GLU A 227 19.90 -9.82 5.21
C GLU A 227 20.01 -8.52 6.02
N PHE A 228 19.03 -7.62 5.93
CA PHE A 228 18.98 -6.36 6.67
C PHE A 228 18.01 -6.43 7.86
N VAL A 229 16.80 -6.93 7.65
CA VAL A 229 15.80 -7.17 8.70
C VAL A 229 15.24 -8.58 8.53
N SER A 230 15.47 -9.47 9.50
CA SER A 230 15.06 -10.87 9.38
C SER A 230 13.54 -11.05 9.38
N ASN A 231 13.09 -12.21 8.86
CA ASN A 231 11.68 -12.60 8.86
C ASN A 231 11.08 -12.59 10.27
N GLU A 232 11.84 -13.04 11.27
CA GLU A 232 11.39 -13.09 12.67
C GLU A 232 11.11 -11.70 13.21
N ILE A 233 11.93 -10.71 12.87
CA ILE A 233 11.72 -9.30 13.29
C ILE A 233 10.45 -8.75 12.67
N ILE A 234 10.20 -9.00 11.38
CA ILE A 234 8.97 -8.54 10.70
C ILE A 234 7.75 -9.20 11.32
N LYS A 235 7.78 -10.54 11.53
CA LYS A 235 6.68 -11.29 12.15
C LYS A 235 6.38 -10.79 13.57
N LYS A 236 7.40 -10.59 14.39
CA LYS A 236 7.24 -10.02 15.75
C LYS A 236 6.61 -8.61 15.72
N LYS A 237 7.02 -7.76 14.78
CA LYS A 237 6.40 -6.44 14.60
C LYS A 237 4.93 -6.55 14.23
N TRP A 238 4.60 -7.45 13.30
CA TRP A 238 3.21 -7.72 12.91
C TRP A 238 2.37 -8.21 14.09
N GLU A 239 2.85 -9.25 14.80
CA GLU A 239 2.19 -9.80 15.98
C GLU A 239 1.95 -8.73 17.06
N ALA A 240 2.95 -7.88 17.29
CA ALA A 240 2.81 -6.77 18.24
C ALA A 240 1.74 -5.76 17.78
N ALA A 241 1.68 -5.45 16.49
CA ALA A 241 0.67 -4.57 15.93
C ALA A 241 -0.74 -5.17 16.04
N VAL A 242 -0.89 -6.47 15.79
CA VAL A 242 -2.17 -7.18 15.97
C VAL A 242 -2.62 -7.15 17.43
N ARG A 243 -1.72 -7.46 18.38
CA ARG A 243 -2.05 -7.41 19.82
C ARG A 243 -2.43 -6.02 20.31
N ALA A 244 -1.82 -4.98 19.73
CA ALA A 244 -2.09 -3.58 20.08
C ALA A 244 -3.31 -3.01 19.35
N GLY A 245 -3.89 -3.69 18.35
CA GLY A 245 -4.93 -3.14 17.47
C GLY A 245 -4.41 -2.06 16.50
N GLU A 246 -3.09 -2.01 16.27
CA GLU A 246 -2.39 -0.98 15.47
C GLU A 246 -1.93 -1.52 14.11
N THR A 247 -2.72 -2.40 13.51
CA THR A 247 -2.40 -3.03 12.21
C THR A 247 -2.24 -2.00 11.10
N ASP A 248 -3.05 -0.93 11.12
CA ASP A 248 -2.96 0.17 10.15
C ASP A 248 -1.61 0.86 10.19
N THR A 249 -1.10 1.09 11.42
CA THR A 249 0.24 1.65 11.62
C THR A 249 1.31 0.72 11.04
N PHE A 250 1.16 -0.61 11.18
CA PHE A 250 2.09 -1.55 10.58
C PHE A 250 2.07 -1.46 9.05
N TYR A 251 0.91 -1.47 8.42
CA TYR A 251 0.80 -1.35 6.96
C TYR A 251 1.39 -0.02 6.47
N GLN A 252 1.08 1.07 7.13
CA GLN A 252 1.61 2.39 6.80
C GLN A 252 3.14 2.45 6.91
N GLU A 253 3.70 2.06 8.04
CA GLU A 253 5.12 2.26 8.35
C GLU A 253 6.03 1.20 7.72
N ASN A 254 5.53 -0.02 7.48
CA ASN A 254 6.33 -1.11 6.93
C ASN A 254 6.00 -1.41 5.46
N ARG A 255 4.78 -1.15 4.99
CA ARG A 255 4.38 -1.48 3.62
C ARG A 255 4.07 -0.27 2.75
N ASN A 256 4.21 0.95 3.27
CA ASN A 256 3.82 2.18 2.57
C ASN A 256 2.39 2.11 2.00
N LEU A 257 1.49 1.50 2.76
CA LEU A 257 0.08 1.37 2.44
C LEU A 257 -0.72 2.13 3.50
N PRO A 258 -1.13 3.38 3.23
CA PRO A 258 -1.91 4.15 4.18
C PRO A 258 -3.35 3.63 4.21
N ILE A 259 -3.71 2.93 5.27
CA ILE A 259 -5.07 2.50 5.55
C ILE A 259 -5.69 3.54 6.48
N SER A 260 -6.83 4.10 6.09
CA SER A 260 -7.58 5.00 6.97
C SER A 260 -8.43 4.18 7.93
N SER A 261 -8.02 4.09 9.20
CA SER A 261 -8.67 3.23 10.20
C SER A 261 -10.05 3.69 10.62
N LYS A 262 -10.36 4.99 10.57
CA LYS A 262 -11.64 5.53 11.08
C LYS A 262 -12.77 5.49 10.06
N ASP A 263 -12.45 5.57 8.78
CA ASP A 263 -13.43 5.60 7.69
C ASP A 263 -13.36 4.34 6.80
N ALA A 264 -12.54 3.36 7.17
CA ALA A 264 -12.42 2.13 6.40
C ALA A 264 -13.72 1.33 6.46
N THR A 265 -14.25 0.98 5.28
CA THR A 265 -15.47 0.16 5.14
C THR A 265 -15.29 -1.20 5.82
N PHE A 266 -14.09 -1.79 5.71
CA PHE A 266 -13.70 -3.04 6.35
C PHE A 266 -12.48 -2.83 7.23
N GLN A 267 -12.48 -3.46 8.42
CA GLN A 267 -11.39 -3.37 9.41
C GLN A 267 -10.95 -4.78 9.82
N VAL A 268 -9.71 -4.92 10.27
CA VAL A 268 -9.20 -6.23 10.77
C VAL A 268 -10.05 -6.77 11.91
N SER A 269 -10.58 -5.89 12.78
CA SER A 269 -11.49 -6.24 13.87
C SER A 269 -12.83 -6.86 13.42
N HIS A 270 -13.20 -6.67 12.14
CA HIS A 270 -14.40 -7.26 11.56
C HIS A 270 -14.19 -8.71 11.09
N PHE A 271 -12.94 -9.16 10.94
CA PHE A 271 -12.65 -10.50 10.45
C PHE A 271 -12.80 -11.53 11.56
N ARG A 272 -13.67 -12.49 11.32
CA ARG A 272 -13.89 -13.65 12.17
C ARG A 272 -13.33 -14.90 11.49
N TYR A 273 -12.92 -15.86 12.28
CA TYR A 273 -12.32 -17.08 11.77
C TYR A 273 -13.02 -18.31 12.31
N TYR A 274 -13.01 -19.38 11.52
CA TYR A 274 -13.49 -20.69 11.97
C TYR A 274 -12.48 -21.78 11.66
N ASN A 275 -12.58 -22.88 12.39
CA ASN A 275 -11.82 -24.11 12.18
C ASN A 275 -12.78 -25.27 11.90
N LEU A 276 -12.39 -26.14 10.97
CA LEU A 276 -13.06 -27.44 10.74
C LEU A 276 -12.46 -28.46 11.70
N GLY A 277 -13.11 -28.74 12.82
CA GLY A 277 -12.75 -29.70 13.87
C GLY A 277 -11.42 -30.47 13.76
N ASN A 278 -10.75 -30.79 14.83
CA ASN A 278 -9.50 -31.55 14.93
C ASN A 278 -8.21 -31.00 14.25
N THR A 279 -8.26 -29.88 13.56
CA THR A 279 -7.06 -29.24 13.03
C THR A 279 -6.63 -28.13 13.97
N THR A 280 -5.69 -28.41 14.87
CA THR A 280 -4.94 -27.37 15.59
C THR A 280 -4.01 -26.65 14.61
N SER A 281 -4.53 -25.75 13.83
CA SER A 281 -3.72 -24.86 13.02
C SER A 281 -3.63 -23.53 13.72
N PHE A 282 -2.45 -23.23 14.22
CA PHE A 282 -2.07 -21.89 14.63
C PHE A 282 -1.63 -21.11 13.38
N ARG A 283 -1.94 -19.82 13.27
CA ARG A 283 -1.18 -18.95 12.36
C ARG A 283 0.27 -19.07 12.78
N GLN A 284 1.15 -19.50 11.87
CA GLN A 284 2.57 -19.65 12.18
C GLN A 284 3.08 -18.38 12.88
N GLY A 285 3.41 -18.51 14.17
CA GLY A 285 4.03 -17.47 14.99
C GLY A 285 3.11 -16.60 15.86
N ILE A 286 1.83 -16.92 16.05
CA ILE A 286 0.94 -16.18 16.95
C ILE A 286 0.27 -17.12 17.94
N ASP A 287 0.55 -16.94 19.23
CA ASP A 287 -0.07 -17.69 20.34
C ASP A 287 -1.49 -17.17 20.70
N LEU A 288 -2.28 -16.74 19.73
CA LEU A 288 -3.65 -16.31 19.96
C LEU A 288 -4.61 -17.42 19.51
N PRO A 289 -5.70 -17.67 20.25
CA PRO A 289 -6.76 -18.54 19.76
C PRO A 289 -7.33 -17.93 18.48
N LEU A 290 -7.16 -18.67 17.38
CA LEU A 290 -7.39 -18.19 16.02
C LEU A 290 -8.83 -18.29 15.59
N PHE A 291 -9.67 -18.97 16.37
CA PHE A 291 -10.97 -19.37 15.91
C PHE A 291 -12.04 -18.80 16.81
N ASP A 292 -12.92 -18.01 16.21
CA ASP A 292 -14.12 -17.52 16.88
C ASP A 292 -15.17 -18.63 16.98
N VAL A 293 -15.08 -19.67 16.12
CA VAL A 293 -16.03 -20.79 16.07
C VAL A 293 -15.33 -22.07 15.62
N GLU A 294 -15.60 -23.17 16.33
CA GLU A 294 -15.31 -24.52 15.87
C GLU A 294 -16.56 -25.12 15.23
N LEU A 295 -16.44 -25.53 13.96
CA LEU A 295 -17.48 -26.31 13.29
C LEU A 295 -17.27 -27.79 13.62
N GLN A 296 -18.02 -28.30 14.59
CA GLN A 296 -17.99 -29.72 14.95
C GLN A 296 -18.73 -30.58 13.93
N ASN A 297 -19.64 -30.02 13.14
CA ASN A 297 -20.43 -30.77 12.19
C ASN A 297 -20.87 -29.92 11.01
N ASP A 298 -20.56 -30.34 9.78
CA ASP A 298 -20.84 -29.65 8.53
C ASP A 298 -22.27 -29.92 8.00
N GLN A 299 -23.08 -30.69 8.73
CA GLN A 299 -24.39 -31.16 8.25
C GLN A 299 -25.42 -30.06 8.02
N ASN A 300 -25.26 -28.91 8.67
CA ASN A 300 -26.20 -27.78 8.54
C ASN A 300 -25.66 -26.66 7.64
N VAL A 301 -24.55 -26.90 6.95
CA VAL A 301 -23.93 -25.89 6.07
C VAL A 301 -24.20 -26.24 4.62
N GLU A 302 -24.93 -25.38 3.93
CA GLU A 302 -25.10 -25.48 2.48
C GLU A 302 -23.99 -24.71 1.77
N ASN A 303 -23.25 -25.40 0.89
CA ASN A 303 -22.14 -24.78 0.19
C ASN A 303 -22.57 -24.29 -1.20
N VAL A 304 -22.06 -23.10 -1.56
CA VAL A 304 -22.23 -22.48 -2.87
C VAL A 304 -20.87 -22.04 -3.40
N VAL A 305 -20.73 -21.99 -4.72
CA VAL A 305 -19.53 -21.49 -5.38
C VAL A 305 -19.89 -20.24 -6.19
N LEU A 306 -19.15 -19.20 -6.04
CA LEU A 306 -19.33 -17.91 -6.73
C LEU A 306 -18.16 -17.72 -7.71
N LEU A 307 -18.49 -17.35 -8.95
CA LEU A 307 -17.52 -17.14 -10.02
C LEU A 307 -17.63 -15.73 -10.59
N ASP A 308 -16.53 -14.99 -10.56
CA ASP A 308 -16.29 -13.75 -11.32
C ASP A 308 -15.24 -14.04 -12.41
N PRO A 309 -15.62 -14.28 -13.67
CA PRO A 309 -14.70 -14.64 -14.73
C PRO A 309 -14.04 -13.40 -15.32
N ALA A 310 -12.71 -13.44 -15.53
CA ALA A 310 -11.99 -12.40 -16.24
C ALA A 310 -12.50 -12.26 -17.70
N LYS A 311 -12.58 -11.02 -18.17
CA LYS A 311 -13.08 -10.71 -19.54
C LYS A 311 -12.11 -11.13 -20.64
N THR A 312 -10.81 -11.18 -20.38
CA THR A 312 -9.76 -11.53 -21.33
C THR A 312 -8.54 -12.17 -20.62
N THR A 313 -7.78 -12.97 -21.35
CA THR A 313 -6.54 -13.63 -20.86
C THR A 313 -5.27 -12.82 -21.10
N ASN A 314 -5.36 -11.55 -21.48
CA ASN A 314 -4.19 -10.70 -21.74
C ASN A 314 -3.41 -10.40 -20.44
N VAL A 315 -2.11 -10.14 -20.57
CA VAL A 315 -1.18 -9.91 -19.43
C VAL A 315 -1.63 -8.75 -18.51
N SER A 316 -2.40 -7.80 -19.04
CA SER A 316 -2.98 -6.66 -18.31
C SER A 316 -4.42 -6.88 -17.84
N SER A 317 -5.00 -8.08 -18.01
CA SER A 317 -6.38 -8.36 -17.64
C SER A 317 -6.55 -8.68 -16.15
N ALA A 318 -7.76 -8.45 -15.62
CA ALA A 318 -8.19 -8.90 -14.31
C ALA A 318 -8.04 -10.43 -14.16
N GLU A 319 -7.86 -10.89 -12.93
CA GLU A 319 -7.85 -12.32 -12.61
C GLU A 319 -9.27 -12.87 -12.57
N SER A 320 -9.44 -14.16 -12.86
CA SER A 320 -10.70 -14.85 -12.56
C SER A 320 -10.71 -15.20 -11.09
N ALA A 321 -11.80 -14.90 -10.39
CA ALA A 321 -11.99 -15.21 -8.99
C ALA A 321 -13.09 -16.25 -8.78
N ILE A 322 -12.80 -17.26 -7.96
CA ILE A 322 -13.74 -18.31 -7.56
C ILE A 322 -13.75 -18.36 -6.04
N VAL A 323 -14.90 -18.20 -5.42
CA VAL A 323 -15.05 -18.18 -3.96
C VAL A 323 -16.11 -19.21 -3.54
N GLY A 324 -15.71 -20.14 -2.69
CA GLY A 324 -16.60 -21.11 -2.07
C GLY A 324 -17.13 -20.59 -0.74
N VAL A 325 -18.43 -20.51 -0.57
CA VAL A 325 -19.08 -20.02 0.65
C VAL A 325 -19.99 -21.11 1.22
N GLY A 326 -19.83 -21.38 2.51
CA GLY A 326 -20.77 -22.21 3.28
C GLY A 326 -21.79 -21.31 3.96
N ILE A 327 -23.06 -21.66 3.85
CA ILE A 327 -24.18 -20.95 4.48
C ILE A 327 -24.67 -21.81 5.64
N ASP A 328 -24.38 -21.39 6.86
CA ASP A 328 -24.88 -22.01 8.09
C ASP A 328 -26.26 -21.39 8.39
N ILE A 329 -27.30 -22.10 7.98
CA ILE A 329 -28.69 -21.63 8.09
C ILE A 329 -29.11 -21.53 9.56
N VAL A 330 -28.63 -22.42 10.42
CA VAL A 330 -29.06 -22.49 11.82
C VAL A 330 -28.52 -21.31 12.62
N ASN A 331 -27.26 -20.93 12.37
CA ASN A 331 -26.59 -19.88 13.12
C ASN A 331 -26.51 -18.55 12.36
N ALA A 332 -27.13 -18.45 11.16
CA ALA A 332 -27.10 -17.28 10.28
C ALA A 332 -25.67 -16.80 9.99
N ARG A 333 -24.77 -17.73 9.56
CA ARG A 333 -23.35 -17.45 9.30
C ARG A 333 -22.98 -17.74 7.86
N LEU A 334 -22.11 -16.91 7.31
CA LEU A 334 -21.49 -17.11 6.00
C LEU A 334 -20.02 -17.50 6.21
N MET A 335 -19.64 -18.64 5.70
CA MET A 335 -18.31 -19.21 5.90
C MET A 335 -17.54 -19.21 4.59
N VAL A 336 -16.57 -18.30 4.40
CA VAL A 336 -15.69 -18.33 3.24
C VAL A 336 -14.74 -19.53 3.39
N ARG A 337 -15.00 -20.58 2.59
CA ARG A 337 -14.38 -21.90 2.75
C ARG A 337 -13.12 -22.08 1.93
N ASP A 338 -13.16 -21.61 0.68
CA ASP A 338 -12.08 -21.73 -0.29
C ASP A 338 -12.12 -20.55 -1.23
N ALA A 339 -10.97 -20.15 -1.77
CA ALA A 339 -10.88 -19.05 -2.72
C ALA A 339 -9.72 -19.28 -3.69
N ILE A 340 -9.95 -18.93 -4.95
CA ILE A 340 -8.94 -18.96 -6.02
C ILE A 340 -8.98 -17.62 -6.74
N SER A 341 -7.81 -16.97 -6.91
CA SER A 341 -7.62 -15.81 -7.76
C SER A 341 -6.43 -16.08 -8.65
N ALA A 342 -6.65 -16.15 -9.96
CA ALA A 342 -5.61 -16.45 -10.92
C ALA A 342 -5.98 -16.03 -12.35
N LYS A 343 -4.96 -15.88 -13.20
CA LYS A 343 -5.14 -15.71 -14.65
C LYS A 343 -5.41 -17.06 -15.29
N LEU A 344 -6.68 -17.44 -15.37
CA LEU A 344 -7.13 -18.72 -15.88
C LEU A 344 -7.59 -18.61 -17.34
N LYS A 345 -7.28 -19.65 -18.13
CA LYS A 345 -7.90 -19.82 -19.43
C LYS A 345 -9.35 -20.29 -19.27
N PRO A 346 -10.23 -20.09 -20.26
CA PRO A 346 -11.66 -20.44 -20.14
C PRO A 346 -11.91 -21.88 -19.69
N ASP A 347 -11.18 -22.85 -20.20
CA ASP A 347 -11.25 -24.26 -19.81
C ASP A 347 -10.83 -24.46 -18.34
N GLN A 348 -9.76 -23.82 -17.90
CA GLN A 348 -9.30 -23.85 -16.51
C GLN A 348 -10.32 -23.21 -15.54
N VAL A 349 -11.00 -22.13 -15.95
CA VAL A 349 -12.06 -21.50 -15.14
C VAL A 349 -13.15 -22.51 -14.83
N TYR A 350 -13.57 -23.32 -15.82
CA TYR A 350 -14.60 -24.34 -15.60
C TYR A 350 -14.07 -25.47 -14.71
N GLU A 351 -12.87 -25.98 -14.98
CA GLU A 351 -12.26 -27.04 -14.18
C GLU A 351 -12.11 -26.65 -12.72
N GLU A 352 -11.61 -25.45 -12.42
CA GLU A 352 -11.47 -24.97 -11.06
C GLU A 352 -12.81 -24.71 -10.37
N THR A 353 -13.77 -24.10 -11.08
CA THR A 353 -15.11 -23.84 -10.53
C THR A 353 -15.83 -25.14 -10.15
N PHE A 354 -15.89 -26.11 -11.07
CA PHE A 354 -16.52 -27.40 -10.81
C PHE A 354 -15.70 -28.26 -9.85
N GLY A 355 -14.37 -28.11 -9.88
CA GLY A 355 -13.45 -28.74 -8.91
C GLY A 355 -13.73 -28.26 -7.50
N MET A 356 -13.87 -26.95 -7.28
CA MET A 356 -14.26 -26.37 -5.99
C MET A 356 -15.66 -26.83 -5.55
N ALA A 357 -16.64 -26.79 -6.45
CA ALA A 357 -18.00 -27.22 -6.15
C ALA A 357 -18.02 -28.70 -5.69
N ARG A 358 -17.24 -29.56 -6.32
CA ARG A 358 -17.09 -30.98 -5.92
C ARG A 358 -16.39 -31.13 -4.56
N ARG A 359 -15.28 -30.39 -4.33
CA ARG A 359 -14.55 -30.45 -3.04
C ARG A 359 -15.43 -30.02 -1.87
N LEU A 360 -16.24 -29.00 -2.07
CA LEU A 360 -17.11 -28.44 -1.04
C LEU A 360 -18.49 -29.12 -1.00
N ASN A 361 -18.77 -30.09 -1.87
CA ASN A 361 -20.09 -30.68 -2.03
C ASN A 361 -21.19 -29.61 -2.22
N ALA A 362 -20.85 -28.55 -2.98
CA ALA A 362 -21.78 -27.47 -3.29
C ALA A 362 -22.85 -27.95 -4.29
N LYS A 363 -24.08 -27.44 -4.15
CA LYS A 363 -25.17 -27.75 -5.08
C LYS A 363 -25.42 -26.63 -6.08
N VAL A 364 -25.05 -25.41 -5.71
CA VAL A 364 -25.31 -24.19 -6.45
C VAL A 364 -24.00 -23.53 -6.87
N ILE A 365 -23.95 -23.09 -8.12
CA ILE A 365 -22.87 -22.26 -8.67
C ILE A 365 -23.48 -20.95 -9.17
N GLY A 366 -23.14 -19.84 -8.51
CA GLY A 366 -23.47 -18.49 -8.95
C GLY A 366 -22.37 -17.96 -9.86
N ALA A 367 -22.67 -17.59 -11.08
CA ALA A 367 -21.69 -17.05 -12.01
C ALA A 367 -22.10 -15.67 -12.52
N GLU A 368 -21.16 -14.69 -12.47
CA GLU A 368 -21.39 -13.40 -13.09
C GLU A 368 -21.57 -13.55 -14.60
N VAL A 369 -22.63 -12.96 -15.12
CA VAL A 369 -22.90 -12.87 -16.55
C VAL A 369 -23.11 -11.43 -16.95
N THR A 370 -22.14 -10.90 -17.69
CA THR A 370 -22.32 -9.64 -18.43
C THR A 370 -22.71 -9.96 -19.87
N SER A 371 -23.21 -8.96 -20.60
CA SER A 371 -23.54 -9.11 -22.04
C SER A 371 -22.39 -9.66 -22.89
N LEU A 372 -21.14 -9.46 -22.45
CA LEU A 372 -19.92 -9.98 -23.07
C LEU A 372 -19.64 -11.45 -22.71
N ASN A 373 -20.25 -11.98 -21.65
CA ASN A 373 -19.97 -13.30 -21.10
C ASN A 373 -21.09 -14.33 -21.33
N GLU A 374 -22.05 -14.02 -22.20
CA GLU A 374 -23.14 -15.00 -22.53
C GLU A 374 -22.56 -16.32 -23.07
N PHE A 375 -21.41 -16.29 -23.71
CA PHE A 375 -20.73 -17.48 -24.18
C PHE A 375 -20.24 -18.43 -23.07
N ILE A 376 -20.20 -18.01 -21.80
CA ILE A 376 -19.85 -18.88 -20.66
C ILE A 376 -20.97 -19.87 -20.34
N LYS A 377 -22.21 -19.47 -20.52
CA LYS A 377 -23.39 -20.30 -20.16
C LYS A 377 -23.42 -21.65 -20.85
N GLN A 378 -23.19 -21.66 -22.16
CA GLN A 378 -23.23 -22.90 -22.92
C GLN A 378 -22.05 -23.84 -22.62
N PRO A 379 -20.80 -23.38 -22.56
CA PRO A 379 -19.71 -24.22 -22.15
C PRO A 379 -19.83 -24.81 -20.75
N MET A 380 -20.36 -24.08 -19.76
CA MET A 380 -20.62 -24.65 -18.42
C MET A 380 -21.63 -25.76 -18.46
N LYS A 381 -22.74 -25.59 -19.21
CA LYS A 381 -23.73 -26.65 -19.41
C LYS A 381 -23.12 -27.86 -20.12
N ASN A 382 -22.30 -27.62 -21.16
CA ASN A 382 -21.66 -28.71 -21.90
C ASN A 382 -20.66 -29.47 -21.01
N TYR A 383 -19.97 -28.77 -20.11
CA TYR A 383 -19.08 -29.39 -19.14
C TYR A 383 -19.83 -30.33 -18.20
N MET A 384 -21.00 -29.90 -17.67
CA MET A 384 -21.84 -30.72 -16.82
C MET A 384 -22.32 -31.99 -17.56
N PHE A 385 -22.76 -31.86 -18.82
CA PHE A 385 -23.16 -33.03 -19.63
C PHE A 385 -22.01 -33.98 -19.89
N ARG A 386 -20.81 -33.45 -20.16
CA ARG A 386 -19.61 -34.25 -20.45
C ARG A 386 -19.10 -35.01 -19.22
N THR A 387 -19.21 -34.38 -18.03
CA THR A 387 -18.69 -34.95 -16.78
C THR A 387 -19.75 -35.76 -16.01
N GLY A 388 -21.02 -35.63 -16.34
CA GLY A 388 -22.14 -36.23 -15.60
C GLY A 388 -22.36 -35.58 -14.22
N LEU A 389 -21.76 -34.43 -13.97
CA LEU A 389 -21.89 -33.69 -12.70
C LEU A 389 -22.84 -32.51 -12.93
N PHE A 390 -23.99 -32.54 -12.29
CA PHE A 390 -25.02 -31.52 -12.46
C PHE A 390 -25.13 -30.65 -11.23
N TYR A 391 -25.07 -29.33 -11.47
CA TYR A 391 -25.20 -28.30 -10.46
C TYR A 391 -26.31 -27.32 -10.88
N GLU A 392 -26.91 -26.68 -9.90
CA GLU A 392 -27.81 -25.57 -10.19
C GLU A 392 -26.96 -24.33 -10.56
N LEU A 393 -27.11 -23.83 -11.78
CA LEU A 393 -26.40 -22.64 -12.26
C LEU A 393 -27.30 -21.41 -12.08
N VAL A 394 -26.90 -20.53 -11.20
CA VAL A 394 -27.53 -19.21 -10.97
C VAL A 394 -26.73 -18.15 -11.71
N TRP A 395 -27.38 -17.46 -12.64
CA TRP A 395 -26.75 -16.38 -13.41
C TRP A 395 -26.95 -15.06 -12.68
N LEU A 396 -25.83 -14.53 -12.15
CA LEU A 396 -25.80 -13.30 -11.39
C LEU A 396 -25.60 -12.15 -12.38
N ASN A 397 -26.55 -11.25 -12.40
CA ASN A 397 -26.52 -10.07 -13.26
C ASN A 397 -26.42 -8.83 -12.39
N THR A 398 -25.57 -7.90 -12.77
CA THR A 398 -25.59 -6.56 -12.21
C THR A 398 -26.93 -5.89 -12.57
N ARG A 399 -27.97 -6.12 -11.75
CA ARG A 399 -29.28 -5.50 -11.96
C ARG A 399 -29.13 -3.99 -12.04
N GLY A 400 -29.44 -3.40 -13.20
CA GLY A 400 -29.46 -1.96 -13.40
C GLY A 400 -28.09 -1.27 -13.43
N GLY A 401 -26.97 -2.01 -13.59
CA GLY A 401 -25.64 -1.41 -13.68
C GLY A 401 -25.06 -0.95 -12.33
N MET A 402 -25.43 -1.64 -11.23
CA MET A 402 -24.85 -1.36 -9.91
C MET A 402 -23.34 -1.36 -10.02
N LYS A 403 -22.70 -0.26 -9.60
CA LYS A 403 -21.26 -0.13 -9.64
C LYS A 403 -20.62 -1.21 -8.75
N LYS A 404 -19.55 -1.82 -9.22
CA LYS A 404 -18.74 -2.82 -8.50
C LYS A 404 -18.47 -2.41 -7.04
N GLU A 405 -18.20 -1.13 -6.82
CA GLU A 405 -17.98 -0.54 -5.52
C GLU A 405 -19.16 -0.68 -4.54
N LEU A 406 -20.39 -0.42 -5.01
CA LEU A 406 -21.60 -0.54 -4.18
C LEU A 406 -21.88 -1.99 -3.81
N ARG A 407 -21.62 -2.93 -4.72
CA ARG A 407 -21.78 -4.36 -4.48
C ARG A 407 -20.83 -4.86 -3.39
N VAL A 408 -19.55 -4.47 -3.45
CA VAL A 408 -18.58 -4.83 -2.40
C VAL A 408 -18.93 -4.15 -1.08
N LYS A 409 -19.35 -2.87 -1.11
CA LYS A 409 -19.77 -2.14 0.09
C LYS A 409 -20.96 -2.80 0.81
N ALA A 410 -21.81 -3.50 0.08
CA ALA A 410 -22.92 -4.27 0.66
C ALA A 410 -22.50 -5.43 1.58
N LEU A 411 -21.24 -5.88 1.51
CA LEU A 411 -20.68 -6.84 2.47
C LEU A 411 -20.38 -6.23 3.85
N ALA A 412 -20.22 -4.91 3.93
CA ALA A 412 -19.74 -4.25 5.15
C ALA A 412 -20.64 -4.48 6.39
N PRO A 413 -21.99 -4.42 6.30
CA PRO A 413 -22.86 -4.73 7.42
C PRO A 413 -22.67 -6.16 7.93
N TYR A 414 -22.48 -7.13 7.05
CA TYR A 414 -22.27 -8.53 7.42
C TYR A 414 -20.93 -8.74 8.12
N TYR A 415 -19.86 -8.07 7.68
CA TYR A 415 -18.57 -8.10 8.36
C TYR A 415 -18.62 -7.41 9.72
N ARG A 416 -19.21 -6.21 9.82
CA ARG A 416 -19.38 -5.48 11.09
C ARG A 416 -20.25 -6.24 12.09
N GLY A 417 -21.29 -6.89 11.62
CA GLY A 417 -22.18 -7.71 12.44
C GLY A 417 -21.57 -9.05 12.86
N GLY A 418 -20.39 -9.44 12.32
CA GLY A 418 -19.74 -10.70 12.64
C GLY A 418 -20.42 -11.92 12.04
N PHE A 419 -21.09 -11.76 10.89
CA PHE A 419 -21.79 -12.86 10.19
C PHE A 419 -20.91 -13.58 9.17
N ILE A 420 -19.79 -12.98 8.75
CA ILE A 420 -18.85 -13.59 7.79
C ILE A 420 -17.63 -14.12 8.53
N TYR A 421 -17.34 -15.39 8.31
CA TYR A 421 -16.22 -16.12 8.90
C TYR A 421 -15.27 -16.63 7.81
N HIS A 422 -13.98 -16.55 8.05
CA HIS A 422 -12.93 -16.95 7.14
C HIS A 422 -12.30 -18.29 7.55
N ASN A 423 -12.03 -19.15 6.58
CA ASN A 423 -11.25 -20.35 6.79
C ASN A 423 -9.76 -20.00 6.96
N ALA A 424 -9.25 -20.06 8.19
CA ALA A 424 -7.85 -19.73 8.47
C ALA A 424 -6.84 -20.66 7.77
N ALA A 425 -7.27 -21.87 7.36
CA ALA A 425 -6.42 -22.83 6.65
C ALA A 425 -6.29 -22.55 5.14
N CYS A 426 -7.14 -21.70 4.56
CA CYS A 426 -7.08 -21.38 3.13
C CYS A 426 -6.06 -20.24 2.86
N PRO A 427 -4.99 -20.47 2.09
CA PRO A 427 -3.94 -19.47 1.86
C PRO A 427 -4.45 -18.20 1.16
N THR A 428 -5.41 -18.35 0.22
CA THR A 428 -5.94 -17.24 -0.59
C THR A 428 -6.84 -16.30 0.23
N ILE A 429 -7.30 -16.71 1.40
CA ILE A 429 -8.11 -15.85 2.29
C ILE A 429 -7.34 -14.58 2.69
N LYS A 430 -6.03 -14.66 2.89
CA LYS A 430 -5.23 -13.48 3.19
C LYS A 430 -5.27 -12.44 2.05
N GLN A 431 -5.32 -12.90 0.81
CA GLN A 431 -5.44 -12.02 -0.36
C GLN A 431 -6.81 -11.35 -0.40
N LEU A 432 -7.89 -12.09 -0.10
CA LEU A 432 -9.23 -11.53 0.05
C LEU A 432 -9.27 -10.47 1.16
N GLU A 433 -8.73 -10.76 2.33
CA GLU A 433 -8.67 -9.82 3.46
C GLU A 433 -7.92 -8.54 3.09
N GLN A 434 -6.83 -8.65 2.34
CA GLN A 434 -6.10 -7.48 1.84
C GLN A 434 -6.95 -6.67 0.87
N GLN A 435 -7.62 -7.30 -0.09
CA GLN A 435 -8.51 -6.59 -1.01
C GLN A 435 -9.59 -5.81 -0.23
N LEU A 436 -10.20 -6.43 0.79
CA LEU A 436 -11.21 -5.79 1.64
C LEU A 436 -10.63 -4.63 2.47
N LEU A 437 -9.46 -4.81 3.08
CA LEU A 437 -8.83 -3.75 3.88
C LEU A 437 -8.45 -2.52 3.05
N PHE A 438 -8.13 -2.72 1.78
CA PHE A 438 -7.79 -1.63 0.86
C PHE A 438 -8.98 -1.08 0.08
N PHE A 439 -10.18 -1.63 0.28
CA PHE A 439 -11.39 -1.12 -0.38
C PHE A 439 -11.67 0.35 -0.01
N PRO A 440 -12.03 1.24 -0.98
CA PRO A 440 -12.23 0.99 -2.42
C PRO A 440 -10.96 1.11 -3.28
N ARG A 441 -9.78 1.22 -2.69
CA ARG A 441 -8.49 1.52 -3.36
C ARG A 441 -7.62 0.31 -3.63
N SER A 442 -8.13 -0.88 -3.39
CA SER A 442 -7.41 -2.11 -3.71
C SER A 442 -7.02 -2.14 -5.20
N ALA A 443 -5.79 -2.56 -5.49
CA ALA A 443 -5.32 -2.75 -6.87
C ALA A 443 -6.06 -3.89 -7.58
N LEU A 444 -6.47 -4.90 -6.81
CA LEU A 444 -7.27 -6.04 -7.28
C LEU A 444 -8.60 -6.06 -6.53
N TRP A 445 -9.67 -6.40 -7.26
CA TRP A 445 -11.03 -6.43 -6.73
C TRP A 445 -11.69 -7.79 -6.89
N ASP A 446 -11.02 -8.72 -7.54
CA ASP A 446 -11.65 -9.90 -8.11
C ASP A 446 -12.23 -10.81 -7.02
N LEU A 447 -11.50 -11.09 -5.92
CA LEU A 447 -11.99 -11.93 -4.83
C LEU A 447 -13.12 -11.29 -4.02
N MET A 448 -12.98 -10.01 -3.66
CA MET A 448 -14.02 -9.34 -2.88
C MET A 448 -15.29 -9.09 -3.69
N ASP A 449 -15.16 -8.92 -5.01
CA ASP A 449 -16.30 -8.79 -5.91
C ASP A 449 -17.01 -10.13 -6.12
N ALA A 450 -16.25 -11.21 -6.34
CA ALA A 450 -16.79 -12.55 -6.37
C ALA A 450 -17.56 -12.92 -5.08
N LEU A 451 -16.97 -12.59 -3.91
CA LEU A 451 -17.64 -12.81 -2.62
C LEU A 451 -18.92 -11.97 -2.49
N ALA A 452 -18.92 -10.74 -3.00
CA ALA A 452 -20.07 -9.84 -2.88
C ALA A 452 -21.33 -10.37 -3.59
N TYR A 453 -21.19 -11.25 -4.57
CA TYR A 453 -22.32 -11.93 -5.19
C TYR A 453 -23.10 -12.83 -4.24
N ILE A 454 -22.57 -13.17 -3.05
CA ILE A 454 -23.35 -13.93 -2.05
C ILE A 454 -24.59 -13.17 -1.61
N VAL A 455 -24.51 -11.84 -1.50
CA VAL A 455 -25.63 -10.99 -1.10
C VAL A 455 -26.75 -11.06 -2.15
N GLU A 456 -26.38 -10.94 -3.44
CA GLU A 456 -27.35 -11.06 -4.54
C GLU A 456 -27.95 -12.47 -4.61
N LEU A 457 -27.14 -13.51 -4.39
CA LEU A 457 -27.63 -14.90 -4.38
C LEU A 457 -28.64 -15.14 -3.25
N MET A 458 -28.43 -14.55 -2.08
CA MET A 458 -29.36 -14.64 -0.96
C MET A 458 -30.67 -13.91 -1.23
N GLU A 459 -30.63 -12.74 -1.89
CA GLU A 459 -31.82 -11.97 -2.24
C GLU A 459 -32.67 -12.62 -3.31
N LEU A 460 -32.06 -13.25 -4.32
CA LEU A 460 -32.75 -13.87 -5.47
C LEU A 460 -33.75 -14.96 -5.07
N GLY A 461 -33.77 -15.38 -3.80
CA GLY A 461 -34.61 -16.47 -3.43
C GLY A 461 -35.34 -16.44 -2.10
N ASN A 462 -35.08 -15.53 -1.17
CA ASN A 462 -35.39 -15.81 0.25
C ASN A 462 -34.98 -17.24 0.62
N ARG A 463 -33.90 -17.72 0.00
CA ARG A 463 -33.60 -19.15 -0.20
C ARG A 463 -32.95 -19.74 1.04
N TYR A 464 -32.23 -18.92 1.76
CA TYR A 464 -31.38 -19.38 2.88
C TYR A 464 -31.83 -18.83 4.20
N PHE A 465 -32.24 -17.55 4.26
CA PHE A 465 -32.69 -16.91 5.47
C PHE A 465 -34.08 -16.31 5.27
N GLY A 466 -35.00 -16.64 6.16
CA GLY A 466 -36.29 -15.95 6.21
C GLY A 466 -36.09 -14.51 6.70
N PRO A 467 -37.03 -13.58 6.45
CA PRO A 467 -36.95 -12.18 6.91
C PRO A 467 -36.70 -12.02 8.40
N GLU A 468 -37.08 -12.99 9.20
CA GLU A 468 -36.89 -12.99 10.66
C GLU A 468 -35.46 -13.34 11.11
N GLN A 469 -34.62 -13.87 10.22
CA GLN A 469 -33.26 -14.33 10.52
C GLN A 469 -32.19 -13.29 10.17
N ILE A 470 -32.53 -12.28 9.37
CA ILE A 470 -31.64 -11.17 9.04
C ILE A 470 -31.94 -10.03 10.01
N PRO A 471 -30.97 -9.58 10.82
CA PRO A 471 -31.20 -8.42 11.69
C PRO A 471 -31.68 -7.21 10.91
N ALA A 472 -32.75 -6.57 11.36
CA ALA A 472 -33.35 -5.40 10.69
C ALA A 472 -32.31 -4.28 10.40
N SER A 473 -31.32 -4.11 11.28
CA SER A 473 -30.24 -3.15 11.11
C SER A 473 -29.38 -3.39 9.84
N ILE A 474 -29.23 -4.65 9.42
CA ILE A 474 -28.44 -4.99 8.21
C ILE A 474 -29.30 -4.75 6.95
N GLU A 475 -30.57 -5.10 7.02
CA GLU A 475 -31.49 -4.93 5.90
C GLU A 475 -31.74 -3.45 5.58
N ASP A 476 -31.87 -2.61 6.61
CA ASP A 476 -32.05 -1.17 6.45
C ASP A 476 -30.78 -0.49 5.90
N GLU A 477 -29.59 -0.83 6.40
CA GLU A 477 -28.32 -0.31 5.92
C GLU A 477 -28.06 -0.75 4.46
N TYR A 478 -28.46 -1.96 4.09
CA TYR A 478 -28.33 -2.45 2.72
C TYR A 478 -29.31 -1.72 1.77
N LYS A 479 -30.54 -1.45 2.21
CA LYS A 479 -31.52 -0.65 1.46
C LYS A 479 -31.04 0.78 1.25
N GLU A 480 -30.46 1.42 2.27
CA GLU A 480 -29.88 2.75 2.14
C GLU A 480 -28.77 2.80 1.07
N LEU A 481 -27.89 1.78 1.03
CA LEU A 481 -26.84 1.68 0.02
C LEU A 481 -27.37 1.51 -1.40
N GLN A 482 -28.52 0.85 -1.58
CA GLN A 482 -29.17 0.72 -2.89
C GLN A 482 -29.82 2.04 -3.36
N TYR A 483 -30.27 2.88 -2.43
CA TYR A 483 -30.98 4.13 -2.70
C TYR A 483 -30.11 5.38 -2.72
N GLU A 484 -28.79 5.27 -2.46
CA GLU A 484 -27.87 6.38 -2.74
C GLU A 484 -27.93 6.72 -4.23
N LYS A 485 -28.79 7.71 -4.56
CA LYS A 485 -28.88 8.23 -5.93
C LYS A 485 -27.51 8.79 -6.32
N PRO A 486 -27.03 8.55 -7.56
CA PRO A 486 -25.86 9.23 -8.06
C PRO A 486 -26.10 10.75 -7.88
N ILE A 487 -25.14 11.43 -7.25
CA ILE A 487 -25.18 12.89 -7.16
C ILE A 487 -25.16 13.39 -8.59
N ASP A 488 -26.28 13.99 -9.01
CA ASP A 488 -26.44 14.58 -10.32
C ASP A 488 -25.58 15.86 -10.38
N HIS A 489 -24.33 15.72 -10.82
CA HIS A 489 -23.39 16.81 -10.97
C HIS A 489 -23.84 17.91 -11.94
N TRP A 490 -24.96 17.70 -12.64
CA TRP A 490 -25.52 18.67 -13.60
C TRP A 490 -26.42 19.75 -12.98
N ARG A 491 -26.75 19.67 -11.69
CA ARG A 491 -27.61 20.67 -11.01
C ARG A 491 -26.89 21.77 -10.25
N ILE A 492 -25.55 21.82 -10.31
CA ILE A 492 -24.76 22.88 -9.64
C ILE A 492 -24.34 24.00 -10.61
N MET A 493 -24.76 23.93 -11.88
CA MET A 493 -24.56 25.01 -12.85
C MET A 493 -25.90 25.51 -13.38
N GLN A 494 -26.74 26.07 -12.53
CA GLN A 494 -27.77 27.04 -12.85
C GLN A 494 -27.90 28.08 -11.74
#